data_e699336a8c9496d7bac76d90d7bc2ca9
#
_entry.id   e699336a8c9496d7bac76d90d7bc2ca9
#
_cell.length_a   1.000
_cell.length_b   1.000
_cell.length_c   1.000
_cell.angle_alpha   90.00
_cell.angle_beta   90.00
_cell.angle_gamma   90.00
#
_symmetry.space_group_name_H-M   'P 1'
#
loop_
_entity.id
_entity.type
_entity.pdbx_description
1 polymer ?
#
loop_
_entity_poly.entity_id
_entity_poly.type
_entity_poly.pdbx_seq_one_letter_code
_entity_poly.pdbx_strand_id
1 'polypeptide(L)'
;MKSILKSKKKLLLVVMLMMITLTGCTVPRDRSGKTYVKSIITLKEETVEKKIVSTDYNEEVKKEYKDLKDTDLITLKPTSFGDMMDEGWFEGLIVFPIAQLINLVAGFTDGGIGIIAATLLIQLLIFLFSIKSQVASQRMQTLQPELNRIQAKYAGKNDERSKLMMAQETQALYSKYKINPFGTIVITFIQFPVILGMYQATMRAYSVVTGKFAGISLVNTPIQGFNAGHYAAMVIFVLMVLFQLISFKLPQWLQEHRKKKNHVKEKKYAEPKNAPKGMMGSMNMMMYMSTGMIAILAINWPLGMSFYWLVNSIARVIQNIIIHKFFIKD
;
A
#
# COMPACT_ATOMS: atom_id res chain seq x y z
N MET A 1 -4.42 35.08 6.61
CA MET A 1 -4.50 34.91 5.15
C MET A 1 -3.30 34.21 4.52
N LYS A 2 -2.04 34.62 4.75
CA LYS A 2 -0.83 33.95 4.16
C LYS A 2 -0.67 32.46 4.53
N SER A 3 -1.09 32.02 5.72
CA SER A 3 -1.00 30.61 6.14
C SER A 3 -2.01 29.70 5.44
N ILE A 4 -3.22 30.20 5.19
CA ILE A 4 -4.30 29.49 4.47
C ILE A 4 -3.94 29.32 2.99
N LEU A 5 -3.33 30.33 2.38
CA LEU A 5 -2.83 30.23 1.00
C LEU A 5 -1.67 29.24 0.85
N LYS A 6 -0.76 29.16 1.84
CA LYS A 6 0.30 28.13 1.89
C LYS A 6 -0.26 26.72 2.02
N SER A 7 -1.33 26.55 2.79
CA SER A 7 -2.03 25.26 2.96
C SER A 7 -2.72 24.82 1.66
N LYS A 8 -3.42 25.72 0.97
CA LYS A 8 -4.08 25.45 -0.32
C LYS A 8 -3.08 25.08 -1.41
N LYS A 9 -1.92 25.78 -1.48
CA LYS A 9 -0.85 25.43 -2.44
C LYS A 9 -0.27 24.02 -2.18
N LYS A 10 -0.09 23.63 -0.92
CA LYS A 10 0.37 22.27 -0.57
C LYS A 10 -0.68 21.22 -0.92
N LEU A 11 -1.97 21.49 -0.66
CA LEU A 11 -3.06 20.60 -1.06
C LEU A 11 -3.16 20.48 -2.58
N LEU A 12 -3.03 21.59 -3.31
CA LEU A 12 -3.04 21.60 -4.77
C LEU A 12 -1.85 20.80 -5.35
N LEU A 13 -0.66 20.94 -4.76
CA LEU A 13 0.53 20.18 -5.15
C LEU A 13 0.34 18.68 -4.91
N VAL A 14 -0.30 18.29 -3.83
CA VAL A 14 -0.63 16.92 -3.49
C VAL A 14 -1.66 16.34 -4.46
N VAL A 15 -2.73 17.08 -4.77
CA VAL A 15 -3.75 16.69 -5.76
C VAL A 15 -3.14 16.60 -7.16
N MET A 16 -2.25 17.52 -7.51
CA MET A 16 -1.51 17.51 -8.78
C MET A 16 -0.58 16.28 -8.88
N LEU A 17 0.12 15.93 -7.80
CA LEU A 17 0.93 14.70 -7.71
C LEU A 17 0.07 13.45 -7.85
N MET A 18 -1.12 13.40 -7.23
CA MET A 18 -2.07 12.30 -7.42
C MET A 18 -2.56 12.20 -8.86
N MET A 19 -2.89 13.33 -9.49
CA MET A 19 -3.35 13.32 -10.90
C MET A 19 -2.24 12.86 -11.85
N ILE A 20 -0.99 13.24 -11.61
CA ILE A 20 0.17 12.81 -12.41
C ILE A 20 0.42 11.30 -12.27
N THR A 21 0.18 10.71 -11.08
CA THR A 21 0.29 9.26 -10.90
C THR A 21 -0.85 8.47 -11.54
N LEU A 22 -2.01 9.08 -11.78
CA LEU A 22 -3.12 8.44 -12.48
C LEU A 22 -2.93 8.33 -14.00
N THR A 23 -2.10 9.19 -14.60
CA THR A 23 -1.80 9.13 -16.03
C THR A 23 -0.88 7.97 -16.44
N GLY A 24 -0.13 7.39 -15.48
CA GLY A 24 0.70 6.20 -15.67
C GLY A 24 -0.02 4.85 -15.49
N CYS A 25 -1.34 4.84 -15.32
CA CYS A 25 -2.12 3.61 -15.13
C CYS A 25 -2.48 2.90 -16.44
N THR A 26 -1.52 2.65 -17.33
CA THR A 26 -1.73 1.66 -18.39
C THR A 26 -1.69 0.28 -17.74
N VAL A 27 -2.77 -0.48 -17.89
CA VAL A 27 -2.81 -1.87 -17.41
C VAL A 27 -1.94 -2.70 -18.36
N PRO A 28 -0.80 -3.29 -17.91
CA PRO A 28 0.13 -4.02 -18.78
C PRO A 28 -0.40 -5.42 -19.14
N ARG A 29 -1.72 -5.58 -19.23
CA ARG A 29 -2.43 -6.84 -19.44
C ARG A 29 -3.60 -6.69 -20.38
N ASP A 30 -3.87 -7.76 -21.10
CA ASP A 30 -5.10 -7.90 -21.86
C ASP A 30 -6.32 -8.28 -20.99
N ARG A 31 -7.49 -8.39 -21.62
CA ARG A 31 -8.74 -8.78 -20.95
C ARG A 31 -8.72 -10.21 -20.39
N SER A 32 -7.84 -11.07 -20.88
CA SER A 32 -7.68 -12.44 -20.38
C SER A 32 -6.78 -12.50 -19.14
N GLY A 33 -6.11 -11.39 -18.79
CA GLY A 33 -5.18 -11.28 -17.68
C GLY A 33 -3.74 -11.62 -18.03
N LYS A 34 -3.40 -11.86 -19.30
CA LYS A 34 -2.03 -12.09 -19.76
C LYS A 34 -1.28 -10.77 -19.92
N THR A 35 -0.05 -10.72 -19.45
CA THR A 35 0.82 -9.55 -19.62
C THR A 35 1.20 -9.38 -21.09
N TYR A 36 1.14 -8.15 -21.59
CA TYR A 36 1.61 -7.84 -22.94
C TYR A 36 3.11 -8.11 -23.08
N VAL A 37 3.50 -8.79 -24.13
CA VAL A 37 4.90 -9.17 -24.39
C VAL A 37 5.86 -7.97 -24.35
N LYS A 38 5.47 -6.82 -24.90
CA LYS A 38 6.27 -5.58 -24.88
C LYS A 38 6.33 -4.88 -23.50
N SER A 39 5.45 -5.26 -22.57
CA SER A 39 5.45 -4.69 -21.22
C SER A 39 6.31 -5.48 -20.24
N ILE A 40 6.88 -6.61 -20.64
CA ILE A 40 7.70 -7.45 -19.75
C ILE A 40 9.07 -6.82 -19.56
N ILE A 41 9.48 -6.71 -18.30
CA ILE A 41 10.77 -6.17 -17.88
C ILE A 41 11.72 -7.33 -17.62
N THR A 42 12.84 -7.37 -18.34
CA THR A 42 13.86 -8.41 -18.21
C THR A 42 15.21 -7.81 -17.79
N LEU A 43 16.01 -8.61 -17.08
CA LEU A 43 17.37 -8.23 -16.68
C LEU A 43 18.40 -8.56 -17.76
N LYS A 44 18.18 -9.65 -18.49
CA LYS A 44 19.00 -10.17 -19.56
C LYS A 44 18.11 -10.67 -20.70
N GLU A 45 18.70 -11.15 -21.79
CA GLU A 45 17.95 -11.81 -22.82
C GLU A 45 17.28 -13.07 -22.27
N GLU A 46 15.97 -13.17 -22.46
CA GLU A 46 15.12 -14.25 -21.95
C GLU A 46 14.17 -14.73 -23.05
N THR A 47 13.58 -15.90 -22.85
CA THR A 47 12.58 -16.45 -23.77
C THR A 47 11.29 -16.74 -23.01
N VAL A 48 10.15 -16.57 -23.69
CA VAL A 48 8.82 -16.86 -23.14
C VAL A 48 7.96 -17.55 -24.16
N GLU A 49 7.20 -18.59 -23.74
CA GLU A 49 6.22 -19.20 -24.62
C GLU A 49 5.07 -18.23 -24.93
N LYS A 50 4.65 -18.16 -26.21
CA LYS A 50 3.57 -17.27 -26.64
C LYS A 50 2.28 -17.45 -25.83
N LYS A 51 1.93 -18.67 -25.41
CA LYS A 51 0.72 -18.94 -24.61
C LYS A 51 0.69 -18.24 -23.24
N ILE A 52 1.85 -17.84 -22.68
CA ILE A 52 1.98 -17.22 -21.36
C ILE A 52 1.71 -15.72 -21.42
N VAL A 53 2.01 -15.09 -22.55
CA VAL A 53 1.95 -13.65 -22.77
C VAL A 53 0.86 -13.26 -23.76
N SER A 54 0.51 -11.96 -23.79
CA SER A 54 -0.39 -11.41 -24.79
C SER A 54 0.40 -10.68 -25.87
N THR A 55 0.09 -10.98 -27.11
CA THR A 55 0.59 -10.27 -28.30
C THR A 55 -0.41 -9.24 -28.81
N ASP A 56 -1.53 -9.05 -28.11
CA ASP A 56 -2.64 -8.15 -28.48
C ASP A 56 -2.44 -6.71 -27.96
N TYR A 57 -1.21 -6.19 -28.08
CA TYR A 57 -0.89 -4.84 -27.60
C TYR A 57 -1.32 -3.74 -28.59
N ASN A 58 -0.93 -3.91 -29.84
CA ASN A 58 -1.31 -3.05 -30.98
C ASN A 58 -1.22 -3.86 -32.28
N GLU A 59 -1.66 -3.26 -33.41
CA GLU A 59 -1.70 -3.95 -34.73
C GLU A 59 -0.29 -4.35 -35.22
N GLU A 60 0.75 -3.60 -34.85
CA GLU A 60 2.13 -3.90 -35.21
C GLU A 60 2.61 -5.18 -34.52
N VAL A 61 2.42 -5.25 -33.19
CA VAL A 61 2.77 -6.42 -32.35
C VAL A 61 1.97 -7.65 -32.76
N LYS A 62 0.67 -7.48 -33.07
CA LYS A 62 -0.16 -8.58 -33.58
C LYS A 62 0.40 -9.17 -34.86
N LYS A 63 0.83 -8.32 -35.79
CA LYS A 63 1.43 -8.76 -37.06
C LYS A 63 2.77 -9.46 -36.87
N GLU A 64 3.62 -8.91 -35.96
CA GLU A 64 4.95 -9.45 -35.65
C GLU A 64 4.86 -10.91 -35.18
N TYR A 65 3.86 -11.25 -34.35
CA TYR A 65 3.72 -12.57 -33.74
C TYR A 65 2.57 -13.41 -34.30
N LYS A 66 1.98 -13.01 -35.45
CA LYS A 66 0.78 -13.65 -35.99
C LYS A 66 1.00 -15.13 -36.34
N ASP A 67 2.13 -15.44 -36.95
CA ASP A 67 2.44 -16.76 -37.47
C ASP A 67 3.01 -17.74 -36.45
N LEU A 68 3.30 -17.27 -35.22
CA LEU A 68 3.79 -18.11 -34.13
C LEU A 68 2.67 -18.97 -33.54
N LYS A 69 3.00 -20.22 -33.22
CA LYS A 69 2.13 -21.13 -32.46
C LYS A 69 2.22 -20.81 -30.96
N ASP A 70 1.27 -21.28 -30.17
CA ASP A 70 1.24 -21.07 -28.71
C ASP A 70 2.45 -21.67 -27.99
N THR A 71 3.11 -22.68 -28.57
CA THR A 71 4.32 -23.32 -28.03
C THR A 71 5.61 -22.64 -28.46
N ASP A 72 5.54 -21.71 -29.43
CA ASP A 72 6.74 -21.05 -29.94
C ASP A 72 7.29 -20.05 -28.90
N LEU A 73 8.62 -19.93 -28.88
CA LEU A 73 9.33 -19.05 -27.97
C LEU A 73 9.51 -17.67 -28.57
N ILE A 74 9.16 -16.66 -27.81
CA ILE A 74 9.41 -15.25 -28.10
C ILE A 74 10.65 -14.81 -27.32
N THR A 75 11.64 -14.27 -28.03
CA THR A 75 12.87 -13.72 -27.40
C THR A 75 12.60 -12.31 -26.92
N LEU A 76 12.86 -12.07 -25.64
CA LEU A 76 12.76 -10.77 -24.96
C LEU A 76 14.16 -10.18 -24.78
N LYS A 77 14.37 -8.97 -25.27
CA LYS A 77 15.62 -8.23 -25.09
C LYS A 77 15.71 -7.66 -23.66
N PRO A 78 16.92 -7.47 -23.11
CA PRO A 78 17.09 -6.78 -21.84
C PRO A 78 16.42 -5.40 -21.87
N THR A 79 15.64 -5.09 -20.87
CA THR A 79 14.96 -3.78 -20.73
C THR A 79 15.95 -2.77 -20.19
N SER A 80 16.15 -1.65 -20.88
CA SER A 80 17.00 -0.56 -20.41
C SER A 80 16.22 0.47 -19.60
N PHE A 81 16.94 1.24 -18.76
CA PHE A 81 16.37 2.36 -18.04
C PHE A 81 15.81 3.43 -19.01
N GLY A 82 16.50 3.65 -20.15
CA GLY A 82 16.08 4.60 -21.18
C GLY A 82 14.71 4.23 -21.76
N ASP A 83 14.53 2.97 -22.18
CA ASP A 83 13.27 2.49 -22.76
C ASP A 83 12.10 2.72 -21.78
N MET A 84 12.35 2.50 -20.48
CA MET A 84 11.32 2.70 -19.45
C MET A 84 11.04 4.17 -19.16
N MET A 85 12.04 5.06 -19.30
CA MET A 85 11.83 6.50 -19.18
C MET A 85 11.07 7.05 -20.39
N ASP A 86 11.23 6.46 -21.58
CA ASP A 86 10.48 6.82 -22.78
C ASP A 86 8.98 6.42 -22.66
N GLU A 87 8.67 5.33 -21.93
CA GLU A 87 7.28 5.00 -21.57
C GLU A 87 6.69 6.03 -20.57
N GLY A 88 7.52 6.52 -19.63
CA GLY A 88 7.11 7.51 -18.64
C GLY A 88 8.05 7.57 -17.44
N TRP A 89 8.03 8.73 -16.77
CA TRP A 89 8.86 8.95 -15.57
C TRP A 89 8.52 7.97 -14.43
N PHE A 90 7.25 7.57 -14.30
CA PHE A 90 6.81 6.63 -13.27
C PHE A 90 7.31 5.21 -13.57
N GLU A 91 7.22 4.79 -14.82
CA GLU A 91 7.71 3.52 -15.32
C GLU A 91 9.23 3.43 -15.14
N GLY A 92 9.98 4.47 -15.49
CA GLY A 92 11.44 4.47 -15.37
C GLY A 92 11.93 4.58 -13.92
N LEU A 93 11.40 5.54 -13.14
CA LEU A 93 11.92 5.82 -11.79
C LEU A 93 11.37 4.91 -10.69
N ILE A 94 10.17 4.36 -10.86
CA ILE A 94 9.51 3.58 -9.83
C ILE A 94 9.36 2.11 -10.26
N VAL A 95 8.71 1.84 -11.38
CA VAL A 95 8.39 0.48 -11.81
C VAL A 95 9.65 -0.30 -12.18
N PHE A 96 10.53 0.28 -12.99
CA PHE A 96 11.72 -0.37 -13.49
C PHE A 96 12.66 -0.85 -12.37
N PRO A 97 13.12 -0.01 -11.42
CA PRO A 97 14.03 -0.48 -10.37
C PRO A 97 13.38 -1.55 -9.47
N ILE A 98 12.07 -1.48 -9.24
CA ILE A 98 11.35 -2.51 -8.47
C ILE A 98 11.32 -3.83 -9.24
N ALA A 99 10.96 -3.81 -10.53
CA ALA A 99 10.91 -5.01 -11.36
C ALA A 99 12.30 -5.63 -11.55
N GLN A 100 13.33 -4.81 -11.72
CA GLN A 100 14.72 -5.30 -11.81
C GLN A 100 15.19 -5.93 -10.50
N LEU A 101 14.84 -5.35 -9.34
CA LEU A 101 15.16 -5.95 -8.05
C LEU A 101 14.44 -7.31 -7.87
N ILE A 102 13.17 -7.40 -8.27
CA ILE A 102 12.42 -8.67 -8.26
C ILE A 102 13.13 -9.69 -9.14
N ASN A 103 13.47 -9.35 -10.40
CA ASN A 103 14.15 -10.24 -11.33
C ASN A 103 15.55 -10.65 -10.85
N LEU A 104 16.30 -9.71 -10.26
CA LEU A 104 17.63 -9.97 -9.74
C LEU A 104 17.60 -11.04 -8.63
N VAL A 105 16.73 -10.87 -7.65
CA VAL A 105 16.59 -11.83 -6.53
C VAL A 105 16.02 -13.15 -7.03
N ALA A 106 15.04 -13.10 -7.92
CA ALA A 106 14.42 -14.28 -8.52
C ALA A 106 15.41 -15.11 -9.38
N GLY A 107 16.45 -14.49 -9.92
CA GLY A 107 17.51 -15.19 -10.63
C GLY A 107 18.28 -16.21 -9.79
N PHE A 108 18.24 -16.08 -8.46
CA PHE A 108 18.82 -17.02 -7.50
C PHE A 108 17.78 -17.87 -6.77
N THR A 109 16.49 -17.54 -6.92
CA THR A 109 15.38 -18.12 -6.17
C THR A 109 14.14 -18.30 -7.07
N ASP A 110 13.08 -17.55 -6.78
CA ASP A 110 11.85 -17.47 -7.57
C ASP A 110 11.20 -16.09 -7.47
N GLY A 111 10.17 -15.84 -8.32
CA GLY A 111 9.48 -14.56 -8.38
C GLY A 111 8.81 -14.15 -7.06
N GLY A 112 8.35 -15.10 -6.24
CA GLY A 112 7.75 -14.83 -4.94
C GLY A 112 8.78 -14.29 -3.93
N ILE A 113 9.95 -14.91 -3.86
CA ILE A 113 11.07 -14.43 -3.03
C ILE A 113 11.56 -13.07 -3.54
N GLY A 114 11.57 -12.84 -4.86
CA GLY A 114 11.83 -11.54 -5.45
C GLY A 114 10.86 -10.46 -4.95
N ILE A 115 9.56 -10.74 -4.91
CA ILE A 115 8.54 -9.83 -4.36
C ILE A 115 8.77 -9.57 -2.85
N ILE A 116 9.10 -10.61 -2.06
CA ILE A 116 9.44 -10.44 -0.64
C ILE A 116 10.59 -9.48 -0.46
N ALA A 117 11.70 -9.71 -1.15
CA ALA A 117 12.91 -8.91 -1.02
C ALA A 117 12.66 -7.45 -1.44
N ALA A 118 11.99 -7.21 -2.57
CA ALA A 118 11.62 -5.89 -3.02
C ALA A 118 10.70 -5.17 -2.00
N THR A 119 9.70 -5.88 -1.48
CA THR A 119 8.79 -5.33 -0.46
C THR A 119 9.52 -4.93 0.80
N LEU A 120 10.37 -5.81 1.34
CA LEU A 120 11.12 -5.55 2.57
C LEU A 120 12.10 -4.38 2.40
N LEU A 121 12.80 -4.30 1.26
CA LEU A 121 13.71 -3.20 0.98
C LEU A 121 12.95 -1.86 0.91
N ILE A 122 11.85 -1.81 0.17
CA ILE A 122 11.02 -0.61 0.05
C ILE A 122 10.46 -0.21 1.43
N GLN A 123 9.96 -1.19 2.21
CA GLN A 123 9.44 -0.92 3.55
C GLN A 123 10.51 -0.42 4.51
N LEU A 124 11.73 -0.93 4.41
CA LEU A 124 12.87 -0.43 5.18
C LEU A 124 13.17 1.04 4.84
N LEU A 125 13.25 1.36 3.55
CA LEU A 125 13.47 2.74 3.10
C LEU A 125 12.36 3.67 3.59
N ILE A 126 11.09 3.31 3.37
CA ILE A 126 9.93 4.09 3.85
C ILE A 126 9.99 4.26 5.37
N PHE A 127 10.31 3.20 6.10
CA PHE A 127 10.42 3.24 7.55
C PHE A 127 11.46 4.26 8.02
N LEU A 128 12.68 4.21 7.46
CA LEU A 128 13.77 5.13 7.82
C LEU A 128 13.38 6.60 7.61
N PHE A 129 12.72 6.91 6.48
CA PHE A 129 12.27 8.28 6.19
C PHE A 129 11.03 8.70 6.98
N SER A 130 10.19 7.76 7.40
CA SER A 130 8.89 8.03 8.02
C SER A 130 8.83 7.81 9.53
N ILE A 131 9.93 7.39 10.20
CA ILE A 131 9.97 7.11 11.64
C ILE A 131 9.31 8.23 12.46
N LYS A 132 9.71 9.49 12.24
CA LYS A 132 9.17 10.64 12.97
C LYS A 132 7.65 10.78 12.79
N SER A 133 7.16 10.55 11.60
CA SER A 133 5.73 10.64 11.29
C SER A 133 4.95 9.46 11.86
N GLN A 134 5.54 8.25 11.85
CA GLN A 134 4.93 7.06 12.46
C GLN A 134 4.87 7.17 13.99
N VAL A 135 5.92 7.69 14.63
CA VAL A 135 5.92 8.01 16.06
C VAL A 135 4.84 9.05 16.38
N ALA A 136 4.72 10.13 15.57
CA ALA A 136 3.67 11.13 15.75
C ALA A 136 2.27 10.51 15.61
N SER A 137 2.06 9.60 14.64
CA SER A 137 0.81 8.88 14.45
C SER A 137 0.44 8.02 15.67
N GLN A 138 1.39 7.26 16.21
CA GLN A 138 1.13 6.48 17.42
C GLN A 138 0.87 7.37 18.66
N ARG A 139 1.60 8.48 18.82
CA ARG A 139 1.33 9.46 19.88
C ARG A 139 -0.04 10.12 19.73
N MET A 140 -0.48 10.40 18.50
CA MET A 140 -1.82 10.95 18.24
C MET A 140 -2.91 9.99 18.69
N GLN A 141 -2.71 8.69 18.58
CA GLN A 141 -3.64 7.68 19.11
C GLN A 141 -3.72 7.72 20.64
N THR A 142 -2.63 8.09 21.37
CA THR A 142 -2.69 8.24 22.82
C THR A 142 -3.54 9.42 23.26
N LEU A 143 -3.71 10.44 22.41
CA LEU A 143 -4.52 11.63 22.66
C LEU A 143 -6.02 11.45 22.31
N GLN A 144 -6.41 10.27 21.79
CA GLN A 144 -7.82 10.01 21.42
C GLN A 144 -8.83 10.34 22.54
N PRO A 145 -8.59 10.00 23.83
CA PRO A 145 -9.52 10.36 24.89
C PRO A 145 -9.72 11.88 25.03
N GLU A 146 -8.63 12.66 24.90
CA GLU A 146 -8.70 14.13 24.98
C GLU A 146 -9.40 14.72 23.74
N LEU A 147 -9.12 14.18 22.56
CA LEU A 147 -9.81 14.55 21.32
C LEU A 147 -11.32 14.25 21.38
N ASN A 148 -11.67 13.07 21.91
CA ASN A 148 -13.08 12.70 22.13
C ASN A 148 -13.78 13.67 23.10
N ARG A 149 -13.09 14.13 24.14
CA ARG A 149 -13.66 15.14 25.07
C ARG A 149 -13.91 16.48 24.38
N ILE A 150 -12.96 16.95 23.53
CA ILE A 150 -13.14 18.18 22.76
C ILE A 150 -14.35 18.02 21.82
N GLN A 151 -14.43 16.91 21.08
CA GLN A 151 -15.56 16.63 20.17
C GLN A 151 -16.90 16.56 20.92
N ALA A 152 -16.93 15.89 22.07
CA ALA A 152 -18.12 15.79 22.92
C ALA A 152 -18.61 17.16 23.42
N LYS A 153 -17.69 18.07 23.77
CA LYS A 153 -18.00 19.45 24.21
C LYS A 153 -18.77 20.25 23.14
N TYR A 154 -18.50 19.97 21.88
CA TYR A 154 -19.11 20.64 20.73
C TYR A 154 -20.16 19.77 20.00
N ALA A 155 -20.46 18.57 20.51
CA ALA A 155 -21.47 17.69 19.93
C ALA A 155 -22.86 18.38 19.93
N GLY A 156 -23.53 18.35 18.80
CA GLY A 156 -24.85 18.98 18.63
C GLY A 156 -24.82 20.48 18.33
N LYS A 157 -23.66 21.14 18.36
CA LYS A 157 -23.50 22.55 18.00
C LYS A 157 -23.07 22.67 16.55
N ASN A 158 -23.97 23.12 15.66
CA ASN A 158 -23.70 23.19 14.22
C ASN A 158 -23.29 24.58 13.73
N ASP A 159 -23.21 25.57 14.63
CA ASP A 159 -22.83 26.96 14.33
C ASP A 159 -21.34 27.06 13.98
N GLU A 160 -20.99 28.00 13.09
CA GLU A 160 -19.60 28.20 12.62
C GLU A 160 -18.63 28.52 13.75
N ARG A 161 -19.10 29.26 14.75
CA ARG A 161 -18.29 29.63 15.91
C ARG A 161 -17.87 28.40 16.72
N SER A 162 -18.79 27.47 16.98
CA SER A 162 -18.50 26.22 17.69
C SER A 162 -17.56 25.32 16.89
N LYS A 163 -17.69 25.23 15.56
CA LYS A 163 -16.78 24.51 14.69
C LYS A 163 -15.37 25.12 14.74
N LEU A 164 -15.27 26.46 14.71
CA LEU A 164 -13.98 27.16 14.80
C LEU A 164 -13.32 26.93 16.14
N MET A 165 -14.07 27.03 17.24
CA MET A 165 -13.54 26.78 18.61
C MET A 165 -13.07 25.32 18.78
N MET A 166 -13.82 24.35 18.27
CA MET A 166 -13.41 22.94 18.29
C MET A 166 -12.10 22.73 17.50
N ALA A 167 -11.95 23.36 16.34
CA ALA A 167 -10.72 23.31 15.56
C ALA A 167 -9.53 23.94 16.30
N GLN A 168 -9.75 25.09 16.97
CA GLN A 168 -8.73 25.77 17.75
C GLN A 168 -8.29 24.95 18.98
N GLU A 169 -9.22 24.37 19.74
CA GLU A 169 -8.90 23.51 20.89
C GLU A 169 -8.15 22.23 20.43
N THR A 170 -8.57 21.65 19.31
CA THR A 170 -7.87 20.48 18.71
C THR A 170 -6.44 20.86 18.29
N GLN A 171 -6.27 22.02 17.66
CA GLN A 171 -4.94 22.50 17.26
C GLN A 171 -4.07 22.83 18.48
N ALA A 172 -4.64 23.44 19.53
CA ALA A 172 -3.95 23.70 20.80
C ALA A 172 -3.47 22.40 21.48
N LEU A 173 -4.32 21.36 21.45
CA LEU A 173 -3.96 20.04 21.96
C LEU A 173 -2.76 19.46 21.21
N TYR A 174 -2.77 19.45 19.87
CA TYR A 174 -1.65 18.97 19.07
C TYR A 174 -0.37 19.80 19.31
N SER A 175 -0.50 21.11 19.43
CA SER A 175 0.63 21.99 19.74
C SER A 175 1.23 21.72 21.10
N LYS A 176 0.40 21.51 22.12
CA LYS A 176 0.82 21.16 23.50
C LYS A 176 1.70 19.90 23.53
N TYR A 177 1.30 18.88 22.75
CA TYR A 177 2.04 17.60 22.70
C TYR A 177 3.08 17.54 21.56
N LYS A 178 3.33 18.67 20.87
CA LYS A 178 4.28 18.78 19.75
C LYS A 178 4.03 17.74 18.64
N ILE A 179 2.77 17.43 18.38
CA ILE A 179 2.34 16.47 17.36
C ILE A 179 1.95 17.20 16.09
N ASN A 180 2.53 16.78 14.96
CA ASN A 180 2.13 17.27 13.64
C ASN A 180 1.19 16.25 12.98
N PRO A 181 -0.12 16.52 12.87
CA PRO A 181 -1.08 15.61 12.26
C PRO A 181 -0.84 15.43 10.74
N PHE A 182 -0.18 16.40 10.10
CA PHE A 182 0.14 16.31 8.67
C PHE A 182 1.16 15.23 8.33
N GLY A 183 1.99 14.82 9.30
CA GLY A 183 2.95 13.73 9.10
C GLY A 183 2.29 12.41 8.69
N THR A 184 1.14 12.08 9.27
CA THR A 184 0.38 10.87 8.93
C THR A 184 -0.14 10.91 7.49
N ILE A 185 -0.60 12.09 7.05
CA ILE A 185 -1.06 12.31 5.68
C ILE A 185 0.07 12.09 4.68
N VAL A 186 1.27 12.60 4.96
CA VAL A 186 2.46 12.44 4.10
C VAL A 186 2.79 10.97 3.89
N ILE A 187 2.72 10.13 4.94
CA ILE A 187 2.97 8.68 4.80
C ILE A 187 1.98 8.05 3.82
N THR A 188 0.70 8.37 3.93
CA THR A 188 -0.34 7.85 3.03
C THR A 188 -0.07 8.24 1.58
N PHE A 189 0.42 9.47 1.34
CA PHE A 189 0.76 9.92 -0.01
C PHE A 189 1.99 9.21 -0.58
N ILE A 190 3.01 8.95 0.24
CA ILE A 190 4.18 8.16 -0.19
C ILE A 190 3.78 6.71 -0.50
N GLN A 191 2.85 6.16 0.26
CA GLN A 191 2.41 4.78 0.09
C GLN A 191 1.69 4.54 -1.24
N PHE A 192 0.96 5.53 -1.77
CA PHE A 192 0.16 5.36 -2.98
C PHE A 192 1.00 5.08 -4.24
N PRO A 193 2.04 5.88 -4.59
CA PRO A 193 2.96 5.54 -5.69
C PRO A 193 3.64 4.19 -5.51
N VAL A 194 3.96 3.81 -4.27
CA VAL A 194 4.60 2.51 -3.98
C VAL A 194 3.66 1.35 -4.30
N ILE A 195 2.39 1.43 -3.91
CA ILE A 195 1.39 0.40 -4.24
C ILE A 195 1.25 0.25 -5.75
N LEU A 196 1.13 1.36 -6.48
CA LEU A 196 1.03 1.35 -7.94
C LEU A 196 2.30 0.81 -8.60
N GLY A 197 3.47 1.22 -8.11
CA GLY A 197 4.76 0.74 -8.59
C GLY A 197 4.94 -0.76 -8.38
N MET A 198 4.59 -1.27 -7.19
CA MET A 198 4.59 -2.70 -6.91
C MET A 198 3.60 -3.47 -7.78
N TYR A 199 2.39 -2.92 -8.01
CA TYR A 199 1.41 -3.51 -8.90
C TYR A 199 1.95 -3.65 -10.32
N GLN A 200 2.46 -2.57 -10.90
CA GLN A 200 3.06 -2.58 -12.22
C GLN A 200 4.28 -3.51 -12.29
N ALA A 201 5.18 -3.42 -11.30
CA ALA A 201 6.39 -4.24 -11.29
C ALA A 201 6.10 -5.74 -11.18
N THR A 202 5.14 -6.14 -10.32
CA THR A 202 4.75 -7.55 -10.20
C THR A 202 4.08 -8.10 -11.45
N MET A 203 3.43 -7.25 -12.25
CA MET A 203 2.81 -7.66 -13.52
C MET A 203 3.79 -7.66 -14.68
N ARG A 204 4.90 -6.93 -14.58
CA ARG A 204 5.87 -6.72 -15.67
C ARG A 204 7.18 -7.46 -15.45
N ALA A 205 7.54 -7.83 -14.21
CA ALA A 205 8.77 -8.58 -13.94
C ALA A 205 8.70 -9.97 -14.59
N TYR A 206 9.67 -10.27 -15.46
CA TYR A 206 9.77 -11.54 -16.19
C TYR A 206 9.63 -12.75 -15.26
N SER A 207 10.36 -12.75 -14.14
CA SER A 207 10.38 -13.85 -13.16
C SER A 207 9.04 -14.11 -12.49
N VAL A 208 8.16 -13.10 -12.42
CA VAL A 208 6.80 -13.22 -11.88
C VAL A 208 5.83 -13.68 -12.97
N VAL A 209 5.98 -13.14 -14.19
CA VAL A 209 5.12 -13.47 -15.34
C VAL A 209 5.28 -14.91 -15.76
N THR A 210 6.51 -15.41 -15.83
CA THR A 210 6.84 -16.76 -16.31
C THR A 210 7.00 -17.79 -15.19
N GLY A 211 7.27 -17.31 -13.97
CA GLY A 211 7.59 -18.15 -12.81
C GLY A 211 6.37 -18.62 -12.03
N LYS A 212 6.65 -19.50 -11.09
CA LYS A 212 5.69 -20.00 -10.10
C LYS A 212 6.31 -19.92 -8.72
N PHE A 213 5.52 -19.56 -7.72
CA PHE A 213 5.89 -19.65 -6.32
C PHE A 213 5.15 -20.81 -5.67
N ALA A 214 5.86 -21.75 -5.09
CA ALA A 214 5.26 -22.98 -4.52
C ALA A 214 4.27 -23.68 -5.48
N GLY A 215 4.58 -23.70 -6.78
CA GLY A 215 3.74 -24.30 -7.82
C GLY A 215 2.59 -23.42 -8.32
N ILE A 216 2.38 -22.23 -7.74
CA ILE A 216 1.27 -21.34 -8.06
C ILE A 216 1.76 -20.17 -8.91
N SER A 217 1.04 -19.84 -9.98
CA SER A 217 1.30 -18.65 -10.78
C SER A 217 0.87 -17.39 -10.03
N LEU A 218 1.82 -16.46 -9.85
CA LEU A 218 1.59 -15.20 -9.14
C LEU A 218 0.82 -14.17 -9.99
N VAL A 219 0.68 -14.40 -11.30
CA VAL A 219 -0.09 -13.55 -12.19
C VAL A 219 -1.59 -13.85 -12.18
N ASN A 220 -1.99 -15.04 -11.75
CA ASN A 220 -3.39 -15.39 -11.60
C ASN A 220 -4.02 -14.68 -10.39
N THR A 221 -5.33 -14.45 -10.42
CA THR A 221 -6.05 -13.97 -9.24
C THR A 221 -6.20 -15.08 -8.19
N PRO A 222 -6.43 -14.75 -6.92
CA PRO A 222 -6.73 -15.75 -5.88
C PRO A 222 -7.87 -16.70 -6.26
N ILE A 223 -8.93 -16.17 -6.91
CA ILE A 223 -10.07 -16.99 -7.38
C ILE A 223 -9.65 -17.92 -8.51
N GLN A 224 -8.89 -17.44 -9.50
CA GLN A 224 -8.39 -18.28 -10.58
C GLN A 224 -7.50 -19.39 -10.06
N GLY A 225 -6.61 -19.08 -9.10
CA GLY A 225 -5.78 -20.08 -8.44
C GLY A 225 -6.61 -21.13 -7.71
N PHE A 226 -7.61 -20.72 -6.95
CA PHE A 226 -8.52 -21.61 -6.24
C PHE A 226 -9.29 -22.54 -7.19
N ASN A 227 -9.88 -21.99 -8.26
CA ASN A 227 -10.62 -22.76 -9.26
C ASN A 227 -9.72 -23.75 -10.03
N ALA A 228 -8.42 -23.46 -10.13
CA ALA A 228 -7.43 -24.36 -10.71
C ALA A 228 -6.91 -25.44 -9.72
N GLY A 229 -7.48 -25.54 -8.52
CA GLY A 229 -7.07 -26.49 -7.49
C GLY A 229 -5.88 -26.04 -6.62
N HIS A 230 -5.37 -24.83 -6.82
CA HIS A 230 -4.28 -24.26 -6.02
C HIS A 230 -4.83 -23.55 -4.77
N TYR A 231 -5.29 -24.31 -3.79
CA TYR A 231 -5.91 -23.79 -2.54
C TYR A 231 -5.01 -22.82 -1.76
N ALA A 232 -3.68 -22.97 -1.87
CA ALA A 232 -2.74 -22.05 -1.24
C ALA A 232 -2.88 -20.60 -1.73
N ALA A 233 -3.42 -20.35 -2.92
CA ALA A 233 -3.72 -19.01 -3.39
C ALA A 233 -4.75 -18.29 -2.48
N MET A 234 -5.81 -19.02 -2.09
CA MET A 234 -6.82 -18.50 -1.17
C MET A 234 -6.28 -18.37 0.27
N VAL A 235 -5.41 -19.30 0.70
CA VAL A 235 -4.75 -19.20 2.00
C VAL A 235 -3.90 -17.92 2.09
N ILE A 236 -3.11 -17.60 1.06
CA ILE A 236 -2.32 -16.36 1.00
C ILE A 236 -3.23 -15.12 1.09
N PHE A 237 -4.35 -15.12 0.36
CA PHE A 237 -5.33 -14.04 0.40
C PHE A 237 -5.93 -13.86 1.80
N VAL A 238 -6.36 -14.95 2.45
CA VAL A 238 -6.93 -14.91 3.81
C VAL A 238 -5.90 -14.42 4.82
N LEU A 239 -4.66 -14.94 4.76
CA LEU A 239 -3.57 -14.49 5.62
C LEU A 239 -3.29 -12.99 5.42
N MET A 240 -3.31 -12.51 4.17
CA MET A 240 -3.16 -11.09 3.86
C MET A 240 -4.21 -10.25 4.59
N VAL A 241 -5.50 -10.61 4.51
CA VAL A 241 -6.58 -9.89 5.19
C VAL A 241 -6.40 -9.92 6.71
N LEU A 242 -6.04 -11.08 7.28
CA LEU A 242 -5.81 -11.22 8.72
C LEU A 242 -4.65 -10.34 9.21
N PHE A 243 -3.49 -10.41 8.55
CA PHE A 243 -2.33 -9.59 8.93
C PHE A 243 -2.57 -8.11 8.69
N GLN A 244 -3.36 -7.72 7.69
CA GLN A 244 -3.79 -6.35 7.48
C GLN A 244 -4.60 -5.82 8.66
N LEU A 245 -5.58 -6.58 9.16
CA LEU A 245 -6.35 -6.23 10.35
C LEU A 245 -5.47 -6.15 11.60
N ILE A 246 -4.57 -7.12 11.78
CA ILE A 246 -3.61 -7.12 12.90
C ILE A 246 -2.74 -5.87 12.84
N SER A 247 -2.18 -5.53 11.68
CA SER A 247 -1.30 -4.37 11.51
C SER A 247 -1.97 -3.05 11.88
N PHE A 248 -3.27 -2.91 11.61
CA PHE A 248 -4.05 -1.73 11.97
C PHE A 248 -4.45 -1.69 13.44
N LYS A 249 -4.82 -2.83 14.04
CA LYS A 249 -5.25 -2.91 15.45
C LYS A 249 -4.09 -2.92 16.45
N LEU A 250 -2.94 -3.41 16.04
CA LEU A 250 -1.79 -3.58 16.93
C LEU A 250 -1.40 -2.31 17.69
N PRO A 251 -1.31 -1.10 17.09
CA PRO A 251 -0.97 0.10 17.83
C PRO A 251 -1.98 0.42 18.97
N GLN A 252 -3.27 0.14 18.74
CA GLN A 252 -4.33 0.32 19.74
C GLN A 252 -4.15 -0.67 20.90
N TRP A 253 -3.94 -1.95 20.59
CA TRP A 253 -3.73 -3.01 21.59
C TRP A 253 -2.48 -2.76 22.44
N LEU A 254 -1.39 -2.34 21.83
CA LEU A 254 -0.16 -2.00 22.55
C LEU A 254 -0.39 -0.84 23.53
N GLN A 255 -1.17 0.16 23.14
CA GLN A 255 -1.50 1.30 24.01
C GLN A 255 -2.44 0.89 25.14
N GLU A 256 -3.49 0.10 24.88
CA GLU A 256 -4.39 -0.41 25.90
C GLU A 256 -3.64 -1.26 26.93
N HIS A 257 -2.73 -2.12 26.45
CA HIS A 257 -1.89 -2.94 27.34
C HIS A 257 -1.02 -2.04 28.25
N ARG A 258 -0.42 -0.99 27.69
CA ARG A 258 0.39 -0.03 28.43
C ARG A 258 -0.42 0.74 29.47
N LYS A 259 -1.62 1.23 29.12
CA LYS A 259 -2.53 1.89 30.05
C LYS A 259 -2.87 0.98 31.24
N LYS A 260 -3.17 -0.29 30.97
CA LYS A 260 -3.43 -1.28 32.01
C LYS A 260 -2.22 -1.50 32.90
N LYS A 261 -1.03 -1.63 32.32
CA LYS A 261 0.23 -1.84 33.06
C LYS A 261 0.58 -0.65 33.95
N ASN A 262 0.36 0.58 33.50
CA ASN A 262 0.66 1.81 34.22
C ASN A 262 -0.50 2.25 35.14
N HIS A 263 -1.52 1.41 35.34
CA HIS A 263 -2.69 1.69 36.20
C HIS A 263 -3.38 3.04 35.88
N VAL A 264 -3.34 3.48 34.61
CA VAL A 264 -4.01 4.72 34.20
C VAL A 264 -5.52 4.52 34.25
N LYS A 265 -6.16 5.12 35.29
CA LYS A 265 -7.62 5.07 35.46
C LYS A 265 -8.29 5.96 34.42
N GLU A 266 -8.98 5.36 33.46
CA GLU A 266 -9.89 6.11 32.57
C GLU A 266 -11.13 6.49 33.36
N LYS A 267 -11.42 7.80 33.41
CA LYS A 267 -12.61 8.31 34.09
C LYS A 267 -13.83 8.06 33.18
N LYS A 268 -14.56 6.97 33.40
CA LYS A 268 -15.75 6.56 32.61
C LYS A 268 -16.87 7.62 32.54
N TYR A 269 -16.94 8.56 33.50
CA TYR A 269 -17.94 9.63 33.48
C TYR A 269 -17.68 10.72 32.42
N ALA A 270 -16.55 10.68 31.74
CA ALA A 270 -16.22 11.64 30.68
C ALA A 270 -16.76 11.25 29.30
N GLU A 271 -17.37 10.08 29.16
CA GLU A 271 -18.05 9.69 27.93
C GLU A 271 -19.52 10.16 27.98
N PRO A 272 -19.92 11.17 27.21
CA PRO A 272 -21.33 11.55 27.13
C PRO A 272 -22.11 10.35 26.57
N LYS A 273 -23.19 9.93 27.25
CA LYS A 273 -24.04 8.80 26.86
C LYS A 273 -24.57 8.90 25.41
N ASN A 274 -24.61 10.11 24.84
CA ASN A 274 -25.11 10.42 23.50
C ASN A 274 -24.06 11.08 22.60
N ALA A 275 -22.75 11.01 22.92
CA ALA A 275 -21.76 11.48 21.98
C ALA A 275 -21.84 10.61 20.71
N PRO A 276 -21.86 11.20 19.50
CA PRO A 276 -21.59 10.43 18.29
C PRO A 276 -20.29 9.69 18.56
N LYS A 277 -20.29 8.36 18.36
CA LYS A 277 -19.12 7.50 18.61
C LYS A 277 -17.91 8.25 18.08
N GLY A 278 -17.07 8.77 19.00
CA GLY A 278 -16.06 9.75 18.69
C GLY A 278 -15.08 9.24 17.62
N MET A 279 -14.05 10.02 17.31
CA MET A 279 -13.06 9.76 16.27
C MET A 279 -12.52 8.30 16.29
N MET A 280 -12.52 7.62 17.46
CA MET A 280 -12.17 6.21 17.57
C MET A 280 -13.19 5.29 16.88
N GLY A 281 -14.49 5.57 16.95
CA GLY A 281 -15.52 4.86 16.18
C GLY A 281 -15.40 5.13 14.68
N SER A 282 -15.10 6.37 14.31
CA SER A 282 -14.79 6.79 12.93
C SER A 282 -13.49 6.13 12.44
N MET A 283 -12.46 6.03 13.29
CA MET A 283 -11.17 5.42 12.94
C MET A 283 -11.29 3.91 12.76
N ASN A 284 -12.04 3.22 13.63
CA ASN A 284 -12.32 1.80 13.46
C ASN A 284 -13.16 1.54 12.19
N MET A 285 -14.16 2.35 11.93
CA MET A 285 -14.97 2.28 10.72
C MET A 285 -14.09 2.48 9.48
N MET A 286 -13.22 3.49 9.46
CA MET A 286 -12.28 3.74 8.37
C MET A 286 -11.31 2.58 8.17
N MET A 287 -10.83 1.97 9.25
CA MET A 287 -9.98 0.77 9.21
C MET A 287 -10.69 -0.41 8.55
N TYR A 288 -11.93 -0.72 8.97
CA TYR A 288 -12.69 -1.82 8.38
C TYR A 288 -13.06 -1.55 6.93
N MET A 289 -13.46 -0.31 6.61
CA MET A 289 -13.74 0.09 5.22
C MET A 289 -12.49 -0.04 4.33
N SER A 290 -11.34 0.46 4.78
CA SER A 290 -10.09 0.37 4.01
C SER A 290 -9.63 -1.09 3.84
N THR A 291 -9.74 -1.91 4.89
CA THR A 291 -9.42 -3.34 4.79
C THR A 291 -10.37 -4.07 3.84
N GLY A 292 -11.67 -3.78 3.91
CA GLY A 292 -12.67 -4.34 2.99
C GLY A 292 -12.40 -3.95 1.54
N MET A 293 -12.08 -2.67 1.29
CA MET A 293 -11.72 -2.19 -0.05
C MET A 293 -10.45 -2.89 -0.58
N ILE A 294 -9.41 -3.03 0.25
CA ILE A 294 -8.19 -3.76 -0.12
C ILE A 294 -8.51 -5.22 -0.41
N ALA A 295 -9.37 -5.88 0.37
CA ALA A 295 -9.76 -7.26 0.14
C ALA A 295 -10.51 -7.44 -1.20
N ILE A 296 -11.43 -6.52 -1.52
CA ILE A 296 -12.15 -6.51 -2.81
C ILE A 296 -11.19 -6.30 -3.99
N LEU A 297 -10.20 -5.41 -3.84
CA LEU A 297 -9.16 -5.22 -4.86
C LEU A 297 -8.29 -6.47 -4.98
N ALA A 298 -7.78 -6.99 -3.87
CA ALA A 298 -6.84 -8.10 -3.84
C ALA A 298 -7.41 -9.41 -4.41
N ILE A 299 -8.71 -9.67 -4.23
CA ILE A 299 -9.33 -10.88 -4.77
C ILE A 299 -9.41 -10.88 -6.30
N ASN A 300 -9.44 -9.67 -6.91
CA ASN A 300 -9.52 -9.45 -8.35
C ASN A 300 -8.14 -9.11 -8.97
N TRP A 301 -7.14 -8.88 -8.16
CA TRP A 301 -5.79 -8.56 -8.60
C TRP A 301 -4.89 -9.80 -8.60
N PRO A 302 -3.73 -9.75 -9.28
CA PRO A 302 -2.77 -10.85 -9.29
C PRO A 302 -2.39 -11.29 -7.87
N LEU A 303 -2.21 -12.58 -7.67
CA LEU A 303 -1.80 -13.15 -6.39
C LEU A 303 -0.48 -12.55 -5.88
N GLY A 304 0.41 -12.13 -6.78
CA GLY A 304 1.63 -11.40 -6.43
C GLY A 304 1.36 -10.12 -5.63
N MET A 305 0.21 -9.45 -5.85
CA MET A 305 -0.20 -8.29 -5.05
C MET A 305 -0.73 -8.69 -3.67
N SER A 306 -1.48 -9.78 -3.56
CA SER A 306 -1.89 -10.32 -2.25
C SER A 306 -0.65 -10.70 -1.44
N PHE A 307 0.36 -11.25 -2.11
CA PHE A 307 1.64 -11.62 -1.51
C PHE A 307 2.42 -10.38 -1.04
N TYR A 308 2.51 -9.35 -1.89
CA TYR A 308 3.07 -8.05 -1.50
C TYR A 308 2.37 -7.48 -0.26
N TRP A 309 1.02 -7.42 -0.24
CA TRP A 309 0.28 -6.88 0.90
C TRP A 309 0.46 -7.70 2.18
N LEU A 310 0.54 -9.03 2.08
CA LEU A 310 0.84 -9.90 3.22
C LEU A 310 2.20 -9.54 3.84
N VAL A 311 3.25 -9.51 3.02
CA VAL A 311 4.62 -9.17 3.48
C VAL A 311 4.68 -7.76 4.04
N ASN A 312 4.04 -6.80 3.36
CA ASN A 312 3.93 -5.41 3.80
C ASN A 312 3.22 -5.30 5.16
N SER A 313 2.14 -6.06 5.38
CA SER A 313 1.39 -6.05 6.65
C SER A 313 2.21 -6.65 7.78
N ILE A 314 2.95 -7.72 7.52
CA ILE A 314 3.88 -8.32 8.49
C ILE A 314 4.99 -7.33 8.84
N ALA A 315 5.59 -6.66 7.84
CA ALA A 315 6.61 -5.65 8.06
C ALA A 315 6.08 -4.48 8.92
N ARG A 316 4.84 -4.02 8.68
CA ARG A 316 4.17 -3.00 9.51
C ARG A 316 3.94 -3.46 10.95
N VAL A 317 3.57 -4.72 11.17
CA VAL A 317 3.45 -5.29 12.52
C VAL A 317 4.78 -5.15 13.26
N ILE A 318 5.88 -5.55 12.63
CA ILE A 318 7.23 -5.44 13.19
C ILE A 318 7.60 -3.97 13.45
N GLN A 319 7.37 -3.08 12.49
CA GLN A 319 7.62 -1.64 12.62
C GLN A 319 6.85 -1.03 13.79
N ASN A 320 5.57 -1.37 13.96
CA ASN A 320 4.73 -0.89 15.06
C ASN A 320 5.28 -1.33 16.42
N ILE A 321 5.76 -2.57 16.54
CA ILE A 321 6.40 -3.08 17.77
C ILE A 321 7.70 -2.31 18.06
N ILE A 322 8.54 -2.11 17.04
CA ILE A 322 9.80 -1.36 17.15
C ILE A 322 9.52 0.08 17.65
N ILE A 323 8.58 0.77 16.99
CA ILE A 323 8.22 2.15 17.38
C ILE A 323 7.70 2.19 18.80
N HIS A 324 6.80 1.28 19.15
CA HIS A 324 6.22 1.24 20.50
C HIS A 324 7.30 1.01 21.57
N LYS A 325 8.24 0.09 21.31
CA LYS A 325 9.28 -0.29 22.28
C LYS A 325 10.37 0.78 22.44
N PHE A 326 10.80 1.41 21.34
CA PHE A 326 12.01 2.24 21.35
C PHE A 326 11.73 3.75 21.30
N PHE A 327 10.59 4.19 20.76
CA PHE A 327 10.31 5.61 20.51
C PHE A 327 9.13 6.15 21.30
N ILE A 328 8.24 5.29 21.82
CA ILE A 328 7.15 5.70 22.69
C ILE A 328 7.56 5.35 24.14
N LYS A 329 8.47 6.18 24.68
CA LYS A 329 8.80 6.16 26.11
C LYS A 329 7.75 6.94 26.90
N ASP A 330 7.63 6.60 28.19
CA ASP A 330 6.76 7.24 29.19
C ASP A 330 7.08 8.72 29.38
#